data_7f9566bb56f7a4df36f83cad72eaec72
#
_entry.id   7f9566bb56f7a4df36f83cad72eaec72
#
_cell.length_a   1.000
_cell.length_b   1.000
_cell.length_c   1.000
_cell.angle_alpha   90.00
_cell.angle_beta   90.00
_cell.angle_gamma   90.00
#
_symmetry.space_group_name_H-M   'P 1'
#
loop_
_entity.id
_entity.type
_entity.pdbx_description
1 polymer ?
#
loop_
_entity_poly.entity_id
_entity_poly.type
_entity_poly.pdbx_seq_one_letter_code
_entity_poly.pdbx_strand_id
1 'polypeptide(L)'
;MTAQPLKTLRVEPLSPAHLAWFPQLQTVLLGDWLARIEQRFPDLLPSRSPRCFIALDADGPLAAVVVQPINRRGSCWTLHRPQQLIRESVHGLRTVQRTLLQTVLHQGDRQVGSWVMRCPAGDADAIALLRELGFQPLRPFQLWHPPATPSAPAQSLPQGLTWQPINRRNAQRLWPIEQGGCFSHLRQITDRHWLDLLDRRGPGCGVLMADDAVLAGCLRLAEGMDAHVLEFIRDVAWDPRLDQALPQVLRRFYRQTSIAGLSTALDDAPMAGLLSREGWCRGEEQLLMGRSMWRRQTAPRNLQFSRSFDQVLGRLRPQGQPMPSPTLGRR
;
A
#
# COMPACT_ATOMS: atom_id res chain seq x y z
N MET A 1 -52.52 -6.63 -0.50
CA MET A 1 -51.12 -6.71 -0.13
C MET A 1 -50.33 -5.97 -1.22
N THR A 2 -50.06 -4.69 -1.04
CA THR A 2 -49.26 -3.88 -1.93
C THR A 2 -47.78 -4.27 -1.75
N ALA A 3 -47.19 -4.86 -2.74
CA ALA A 3 -45.74 -5.15 -2.78
C ALA A 3 -45.01 -3.82 -2.59
N GLN A 4 -44.34 -3.61 -1.43
CA GLN A 4 -43.42 -2.51 -1.25
C GLN A 4 -42.33 -2.65 -2.32
N PRO A 5 -42.01 -1.56 -3.05
CA PRO A 5 -40.92 -1.60 -4.00
C PRO A 5 -39.66 -1.99 -3.25
N LEU A 6 -38.98 -3.04 -3.69
CA LEU A 6 -37.69 -3.45 -3.18
C LEU A 6 -36.79 -2.22 -3.15
N LYS A 7 -36.46 -1.76 -1.94
CA LYS A 7 -35.51 -0.63 -1.75
C LYS A 7 -34.21 -1.03 -2.41
N THR A 8 -33.90 -0.42 -3.55
CA THR A 8 -32.69 -0.75 -4.33
C THR A 8 -31.47 -0.14 -3.67
N LEU A 9 -30.49 -0.98 -3.33
CA LEU A 9 -29.18 -0.53 -2.86
C LEU A 9 -28.40 0.04 -4.05
N ARG A 10 -27.91 1.29 -3.92
CA ARG A 10 -27.13 2.00 -4.94
C ARG A 10 -25.75 2.32 -4.40
N VAL A 11 -24.76 2.43 -5.30
CA VAL A 11 -23.40 2.85 -4.96
C VAL A 11 -23.05 4.01 -5.86
N GLU A 12 -22.68 5.13 -5.24
CA GLU A 12 -22.38 6.39 -5.92
C GLU A 12 -21.03 6.95 -5.45
N PRO A 13 -20.32 7.74 -6.28
CA PRO A 13 -19.16 8.49 -5.85
C PRO A 13 -19.52 9.50 -4.76
N LEU A 14 -18.56 9.80 -3.87
CA LEU A 14 -18.72 10.81 -2.84
C LEU A 14 -19.10 12.17 -3.46
N SER A 15 -20.13 12.80 -2.91
CA SER A 15 -20.59 14.15 -3.27
C SER A 15 -20.66 15.04 -2.03
N PRO A 16 -20.73 16.38 -2.18
CA PRO A 16 -20.87 17.30 -1.04
C PRO A 16 -22.08 17.00 -0.16
N ALA A 17 -23.18 16.50 -0.74
CA ALA A 17 -24.40 16.14 0.01
C ALA A 17 -24.14 15.03 1.04
N HIS A 18 -23.16 14.15 0.80
CA HIS A 18 -22.84 13.03 1.70
C HIS A 18 -22.00 13.47 2.91
N LEU A 19 -21.41 14.66 2.90
CA LEU A 19 -20.56 15.14 4.00
C LEU A 19 -21.34 15.37 5.30
N ALA A 20 -22.64 15.62 5.20
CA ALA A 20 -23.51 15.70 6.40
C ALA A 20 -23.48 14.39 7.23
N TRP A 21 -23.25 13.24 6.57
CA TRP A 21 -23.21 11.92 7.17
C TRP A 21 -21.78 11.43 7.45
N PHE A 22 -20.81 11.88 6.65
CA PHE A 22 -19.41 11.50 6.72
C PHE A 22 -18.49 12.74 6.71
N PRO A 23 -18.51 13.59 7.76
CA PRO A 23 -17.74 14.85 7.77
C PRO A 23 -16.23 14.62 7.68
N GLN A 24 -15.73 13.48 8.16
CA GLN A 24 -14.33 13.09 8.10
C GLN A 24 -13.82 12.85 6.66
N LEU A 25 -14.72 12.71 5.67
CA LEU A 25 -14.35 12.50 4.27
C LEU A 25 -14.19 13.82 3.48
N GLN A 26 -14.24 14.99 4.12
CA GLN A 26 -14.07 16.28 3.46
C GLN A 26 -12.73 16.38 2.70
N THR A 27 -11.65 15.88 3.30
CA THR A 27 -10.31 15.88 2.66
C THR A 27 -10.28 14.98 1.44
N VAL A 28 -11.00 13.85 1.47
CA VAL A 28 -11.12 12.92 0.35
C VAL A 28 -11.90 13.55 -0.80
N LEU A 29 -12.96 14.29 -0.51
CA LEU A 29 -13.75 14.99 -1.53
C LEU A 29 -12.90 16.04 -2.26
N LEU A 30 -12.07 16.81 -1.56
CA LEU A 30 -11.14 17.76 -2.18
C LEU A 30 -10.12 17.02 -3.08
N GLY A 31 -9.59 15.88 -2.63
CA GLY A 31 -8.71 15.04 -3.42
C GLY A 31 -9.40 14.50 -4.68
N ASP A 32 -10.62 14.04 -4.59
CA ASP A 32 -11.38 13.53 -5.74
C ASP A 32 -11.69 14.65 -6.77
N TRP A 33 -11.95 15.88 -6.32
CA TRP A 33 -12.10 17.03 -7.21
C TRP A 33 -10.80 17.34 -7.98
N LEU A 34 -9.65 17.33 -7.31
CA LEU A 34 -8.35 17.46 -7.96
C LEU A 34 -8.11 16.32 -8.96
N ALA A 35 -8.47 15.08 -8.61
CA ALA A 35 -8.37 13.93 -9.49
C ALA A 35 -9.16 14.08 -10.78
N ARG A 36 -10.34 14.68 -10.71
CA ARG A 36 -11.17 14.96 -11.91
C ARG A 36 -10.53 16.00 -12.82
N ILE A 37 -9.80 16.97 -12.26
CA ILE A 37 -9.02 17.92 -13.05
C ILE A 37 -7.85 17.20 -13.72
N GLU A 38 -7.12 16.38 -12.99
CA GLU A 38 -5.99 15.56 -13.50
C GLU A 38 -6.42 14.61 -14.61
N GLN A 39 -7.64 14.04 -14.55
CA GLN A 39 -8.20 13.19 -15.60
C GLN A 39 -8.42 13.89 -16.94
N ARG A 40 -8.52 15.21 -16.94
CA ARG A 40 -8.56 16.01 -18.20
C ARG A 40 -7.20 16.07 -18.89
N PHE A 41 -6.14 15.72 -18.16
CA PHE A 41 -4.75 15.69 -18.65
C PHE A 41 -4.11 14.31 -18.39
N PRO A 42 -4.68 13.22 -18.95
CA PRO A 42 -4.31 11.84 -18.59
C PRO A 42 -2.85 11.47 -18.92
N ASP A 43 -2.22 12.21 -19.83
CA ASP A 43 -0.84 11.96 -20.26
C ASP A 43 0.21 12.56 -19.31
N LEU A 44 -0.19 13.44 -18.39
CA LEU A 44 0.76 14.15 -17.55
C LEU A 44 1.02 13.44 -16.22
N LEU A 45 0.01 12.89 -15.55
CA LEU A 45 0.19 12.16 -14.27
C LEU A 45 -1.02 11.24 -14.00
N PRO A 46 -0.80 9.97 -13.66
CA PRO A 46 -1.89 9.14 -13.14
C PRO A 46 -2.42 9.76 -11.85
N SER A 47 -3.73 9.86 -11.73
CA SER A 47 -4.37 10.39 -10.53
C SER A 47 -3.94 9.59 -9.30
N ARG A 48 -3.40 10.29 -8.30
CA ARG A 48 -3.00 9.72 -7.00
C ARG A 48 -3.97 10.03 -5.89
N SER A 49 -5.00 10.77 -6.20
CA SER A 49 -5.97 11.22 -5.22
C SER A 49 -6.85 10.05 -4.77
N PRO A 50 -7.13 9.96 -3.47
CA PRO A 50 -8.08 8.97 -2.96
C PRO A 50 -9.46 9.24 -3.54
N ARG A 51 -10.23 8.18 -3.79
CA ARG A 51 -11.63 8.23 -4.20
C ARG A 51 -12.49 7.60 -3.12
N CYS A 52 -13.72 8.05 -3.01
CA CYS A 52 -14.66 7.48 -2.05
C CYS A 52 -15.97 7.12 -2.73
N PHE A 53 -16.54 6.00 -2.34
CA PHE A 53 -17.82 5.50 -2.81
C PHE A 53 -18.74 5.29 -1.63
N ILE A 54 -20.02 5.63 -1.82
CA ILE A 54 -21.05 5.58 -0.81
C ILE A 54 -22.12 4.57 -1.23
N ALA A 55 -22.49 3.66 -0.34
CA ALA A 55 -23.67 2.82 -0.50
C ALA A 55 -24.87 3.53 0.09
N LEU A 56 -25.96 3.61 -0.66
CA LEU A 56 -27.20 4.29 -0.28
C LEU A 56 -28.41 3.35 -0.47
N ASP A 57 -29.39 3.51 0.40
CA ASP A 57 -30.75 3.01 0.18
C ASP A 57 -31.74 4.18 -0.03
N ALA A 58 -33.04 3.91 -0.04
CA ALA A 58 -34.06 4.95 -0.22
C ALA A 58 -34.06 5.98 0.92
N ASP A 59 -33.56 5.63 2.09
CA ASP A 59 -33.57 6.46 3.29
C ASP A 59 -32.24 7.21 3.49
N GLY A 60 -31.21 6.96 2.64
CA GLY A 60 -29.93 7.68 2.62
C GLY A 60 -28.67 6.81 2.72
N PRO A 61 -27.51 7.39 3.08
CA PRO A 61 -26.24 6.68 3.14
C PRO A 61 -26.20 5.59 4.23
N LEU A 62 -25.58 4.46 3.92
CA LEU A 62 -25.39 3.31 4.82
C LEU A 62 -23.92 3.07 5.15
N ALA A 63 -23.05 3.16 4.14
CA ALA A 63 -21.63 2.91 4.29
C ALA A 63 -20.81 3.69 3.26
N ALA A 64 -19.56 3.93 3.59
CA ALA A 64 -18.59 4.56 2.72
C ALA A 64 -17.31 3.72 2.64
N VAL A 65 -16.67 3.69 1.49
CA VAL A 65 -15.33 3.10 1.32
C VAL A 65 -14.41 4.06 0.57
N VAL A 66 -13.20 4.23 1.11
CA VAL A 66 -12.16 5.01 0.46
C VAL A 66 -11.21 4.05 -0.24
N VAL A 67 -10.77 4.44 -1.43
CA VAL A 67 -9.77 3.72 -2.22
C VAL A 67 -8.70 4.70 -2.69
N GLN A 68 -7.46 4.25 -2.72
CA GLN A 68 -6.35 5.07 -3.19
C GLN A 68 -5.27 4.24 -3.86
N PRO A 69 -4.55 4.77 -4.86
CA PRO A 69 -3.42 4.08 -5.45
C PRO A 69 -2.26 4.02 -4.44
N ILE A 70 -1.57 2.89 -4.36
CA ILE A 70 -0.39 2.71 -3.51
C ILE A 70 0.93 2.84 -4.26
N ASN A 71 0.88 2.93 -5.59
CA ASN A 71 2.03 3.13 -6.45
C ASN A 71 1.77 4.22 -7.51
N ARG A 72 2.84 4.78 -8.04
CA ARG A 72 2.80 5.87 -9.02
C ARG A 72 2.18 5.49 -10.36
N ARG A 73 2.20 4.21 -10.70
CA ARG A 73 1.60 3.69 -11.93
C ARG A 73 0.08 3.59 -11.84
N GLY A 74 -0.50 3.65 -10.64
CA GLY A 74 -1.92 3.41 -10.43
C GLY A 74 -2.33 1.96 -10.72
N SER A 75 -1.36 1.04 -10.80
CA SER A 75 -1.63 -0.38 -11.10
C SER A 75 -2.10 -1.17 -9.89
N CYS A 76 -1.77 -0.72 -8.66
CA CYS A 76 -2.24 -1.30 -7.42
C CYS A 76 -2.95 -0.26 -6.57
N TRP A 77 -4.16 -0.61 -6.10
CA TRP A 77 -4.98 0.23 -5.25
C TRP A 77 -5.26 -0.44 -3.91
N THR A 78 -5.31 0.35 -2.85
CA THR A 78 -5.78 -0.10 -1.54
C THR A 78 -7.25 0.26 -1.34
N LEU A 79 -7.98 -0.69 -0.76
CA LEU A 79 -9.31 -0.50 -0.19
C LEU A 79 -9.14 -0.26 1.30
N HIS A 80 -9.71 0.82 1.82
CA HIS A 80 -9.79 1.02 3.26
C HIS A 80 -11.00 0.30 3.84
N ARG A 81 -10.98 0.06 5.15
CA ARG A 81 -12.12 -0.57 5.83
C ARG A 81 -13.39 0.26 5.60
N PRO A 82 -14.50 -0.35 5.14
CA PRO A 82 -15.74 0.37 4.98
C PRO A 82 -16.18 1.01 6.29
N GLN A 83 -16.45 2.30 6.26
CA GLN A 83 -17.05 3.06 7.36
C GLN A 83 -18.57 2.88 7.27
N GLN A 84 -19.20 2.51 8.38
CA GLN A 84 -20.62 2.24 8.43
C GLN A 84 -21.32 3.30 9.26
N LEU A 85 -22.51 3.68 8.85
CA LEU A 85 -23.44 4.41 9.70
C LEU A 85 -24.27 3.43 10.52
N ILE A 86 -24.38 3.70 11.82
CA ILE A 86 -25.26 2.95 12.71
C ILE A 86 -26.69 3.38 12.40
N ARG A 87 -27.32 2.65 11.47
CA ARG A 87 -28.65 2.94 11.00
C ARG A 87 -29.37 1.63 10.69
N GLU A 88 -30.66 1.56 11.04
CA GLU A 88 -31.49 0.47 10.60
C GLU A 88 -31.72 0.53 9.08
N SER A 89 -31.45 -0.55 8.41
CA SER A 89 -31.70 -0.74 6.99
C SER A 89 -32.32 -2.09 6.74
N VAL A 90 -33.20 -2.19 5.75
CA VAL A 90 -33.73 -3.47 5.28
C VAL A 90 -32.66 -4.38 4.67
N HIS A 91 -31.51 -3.82 4.34
CA HIS A 91 -30.37 -4.55 3.84
C HIS A 91 -29.45 -4.95 4.99
N GLY A 92 -29.17 -6.24 5.11
CA GLY A 92 -28.18 -6.72 6.08
C GLY A 92 -26.80 -6.15 5.78
N LEU A 93 -26.04 -5.88 6.85
CA LEU A 93 -24.71 -5.27 6.82
C LEU A 93 -23.78 -5.90 5.77
N ARG A 94 -23.70 -7.23 5.74
CA ARG A 94 -22.88 -7.99 4.79
C ARG A 94 -23.27 -7.72 3.34
N THR A 95 -24.57 -7.58 3.05
CA THR A 95 -25.06 -7.26 1.71
C THR A 95 -24.62 -5.86 1.28
N VAL A 96 -24.73 -4.88 2.18
CA VAL A 96 -24.27 -3.51 1.93
C VAL A 96 -22.77 -3.47 1.62
N GLN A 97 -21.96 -4.08 2.47
CA GLN A 97 -20.50 -4.14 2.28
C GLN A 97 -20.12 -4.86 0.99
N ARG A 98 -20.73 -6.02 0.73
CA ARG A 98 -20.49 -6.80 -0.49
C ARG A 98 -20.79 -5.99 -1.75
N THR A 99 -21.97 -5.37 -1.80
CA THR A 99 -22.38 -4.56 -2.96
C THR A 99 -21.44 -3.37 -3.16
N LEU A 100 -21.11 -2.68 -2.07
CA LEU A 100 -20.19 -1.54 -2.10
C LEU A 100 -18.82 -1.95 -2.66
N LEU A 101 -18.18 -2.95 -2.07
CA LEU A 101 -16.85 -3.42 -2.49
C LEU A 101 -16.88 -4.01 -3.91
N GLN A 102 -17.89 -4.80 -4.25
CA GLN A 102 -18.03 -5.37 -5.57
C GLN A 102 -18.16 -4.30 -6.64
N THR A 103 -18.98 -3.27 -6.41
CA THR A 103 -19.14 -2.14 -7.33
C THR A 103 -17.81 -1.40 -7.52
N VAL A 104 -17.09 -1.10 -6.45
CA VAL A 104 -15.78 -0.43 -6.51
C VAL A 104 -14.76 -1.24 -7.30
N LEU A 105 -14.69 -2.55 -7.07
CA LEU A 105 -13.79 -3.44 -7.81
C LEU A 105 -14.11 -3.48 -9.32
N HIS A 106 -15.38 -3.33 -9.70
CA HIS A 106 -15.79 -3.28 -11.11
C HIS A 106 -15.57 -1.91 -11.75
N GLN A 107 -15.70 -0.83 -10.97
CA GLN A 107 -15.49 0.55 -11.43
C GLN A 107 -14.01 0.95 -11.46
N GLY A 108 -13.12 0.08 -11.00
CA GLY A 108 -11.67 0.33 -11.06
C GLY A 108 -11.23 0.69 -12.48
N ASP A 109 -10.37 1.70 -12.59
CA ASP A 109 -9.81 2.14 -13.86
C ASP A 109 -9.19 0.96 -14.63
N ARG A 110 -9.16 1.07 -15.96
CA ARG A 110 -8.55 0.06 -16.84
C ARG A 110 -7.08 -0.26 -16.51
N GLN A 111 -6.42 0.64 -15.79
CA GLN A 111 -5.03 0.50 -15.37
C GLN A 111 -4.86 -0.31 -14.07
N VAL A 112 -5.92 -0.48 -13.27
CA VAL A 112 -5.86 -1.21 -12.00
C VAL A 112 -5.67 -2.69 -12.29
N GLY A 113 -4.47 -3.18 -11.98
CA GLY A 113 -4.09 -4.60 -12.11
C GLY A 113 -4.29 -5.42 -10.84
N SER A 114 -4.34 -4.74 -9.69
CA SER A 114 -4.45 -5.41 -8.39
C SER A 114 -5.07 -4.51 -7.33
N TRP A 115 -5.61 -5.16 -6.29
CA TRP A 115 -6.19 -4.53 -5.13
C TRP A 115 -5.62 -5.13 -3.87
N VAL A 116 -5.41 -4.32 -2.84
CA VAL A 116 -5.02 -4.78 -1.50
C VAL A 116 -5.92 -4.16 -0.46
N MET A 117 -6.07 -4.86 0.67
CA MET A 117 -6.81 -4.37 1.84
C MET A 117 -6.18 -4.94 3.10
N ARG A 118 -6.00 -4.11 4.13
CA ARG A 118 -5.65 -4.55 5.47
C ARG A 118 -6.92 -4.74 6.29
N CYS A 119 -7.03 -5.87 6.95
CA CYS A 119 -8.12 -6.15 7.89
C CYS A 119 -7.54 -6.75 9.18
N PRO A 120 -8.25 -6.61 10.32
CA PRO A 120 -7.91 -7.33 11.55
C PRO A 120 -7.83 -8.83 11.29
N ALA A 121 -6.80 -9.49 11.80
CA ALA A 121 -6.63 -10.94 11.62
C ALA A 121 -7.73 -11.75 12.34
N GLY A 122 -8.31 -11.18 13.40
CA GLY A 122 -9.44 -11.78 14.13
C GLY A 122 -10.82 -11.51 13.51
N ASP A 123 -10.93 -10.65 12.49
CA ASP A 123 -12.24 -10.33 11.85
C ASP A 123 -12.59 -11.39 10.79
N ALA A 124 -13.11 -12.52 11.24
CA ALA A 124 -13.46 -13.64 10.37
C ALA A 124 -14.50 -13.26 9.30
N ASP A 125 -15.45 -12.36 9.62
CA ASP A 125 -16.48 -11.92 8.69
C ASP A 125 -15.92 -11.07 7.56
N ALA A 126 -15.03 -10.13 7.89
CA ALA A 126 -14.34 -9.32 6.87
C ALA A 126 -13.46 -10.20 5.99
N ILE A 127 -12.69 -11.14 6.57
CA ILE A 127 -11.86 -12.08 5.84
C ILE A 127 -12.70 -12.96 4.91
N ALA A 128 -13.82 -13.50 5.39
CA ALA A 128 -14.74 -14.30 4.59
C ALA A 128 -15.32 -13.50 3.42
N LEU A 129 -15.77 -12.26 3.68
CA LEU A 129 -16.27 -11.36 2.63
C LEU A 129 -15.20 -11.05 1.57
N LEU A 130 -13.97 -10.76 1.99
CA LEU A 130 -12.87 -10.51 1.06
C LEU A 130 -12.54 -11.75 0.21
N ARG A 131 -12.56 -12.95 0.80
CA ARG A 131 -12.38 -14.20 0.06
C ARG A 131 -13.48 -14.42 -0.98
N GLU A 132 -14.73 -14.15 -0.66
CA GLU A 132 -15.85 -14.17 -1.62
C GLU A 132 -15.63 -13.22 -2.80
N LEU A 133 -14.99 -12.08 -2.53
CA LEU A 133 -14.62 -11.10 -3.54
C LEU A 133 -13.30 -11.44 -4.29
N GLY A 134 -12.70 -12.61 -4.01
CA GLY A 134 -11.52 -13.12 -4.70
C GLY A 134 -10.19 -12.61 -4.13
N PHE A 135 -10.17 -12.05 -2.93
CA PHE A 135 -8.94 -11.72 -2.24
C PHE A 135 -8.31 -12.95 -1.60
N GLN A 136 -6.99 -12.97 -1.55
CA GLN A 136 -6.19 -14.00 -0.89
C GLN A 136 -5.32 -13.38 0.19
N PRO A 137 -5.03 -14.10 1.30
CA PRO A 137 -4.10 -13.61 2.32
C PRO A 137 -2.69 -13.54 1.73
N LEU A 138 -2.01 -12.42 1.95
CA LEU A 138 -0.65 -12.17 1.47
C LEU A 138 0.37 -12.27 2.60
N ARG A 139 0.19 -11.48 3.67
CA ARG A 139 1.11 -11.43 4.80
C ARG A 139 0.42 -10.92 6.06
N PRO A 140 0.67 -11.53 7.23
CA PRO A 140 0.25 -10.98 8.51
C PRO A 140 1.26 -9.93 9.01
N PHE A 141 0.73 -8.92 9.71
CA PHE A 141 1.49 -7.82 10.32
C PHE A 141 1.05 -7.61 11.76
N GLN A 142 1.96 -7.12 12.59
CA GLN A 142 1.72 -6.67 13.95
C GLN A 142 1.72 -5.15 13.98
N LEU A 143 0.65 -4.56 14.49
CA LEU A 143 0.63 -3.14 14.85
C LEU A 143 1.20 -2.98 16.25
N TRP A 144 2.04 -1.96 16.44
CA TRP A 144 2.63 -1.59 17.70
C TRP A 144 2.28 -0.17 18.05
N HIS A 145 1.93 0.07 19.30
CA HIS A 145 1.65 1.40 19.85
C HIS A 145 2.81 1.89 20.70
N PRO A 146 3.21 3.16 20.56
CA PRO A 146 4.26 3.72 21.38
C PRO A 146 3.82 3.74 22.86
N PRO A 147 4.73 3.54 23.83
CA PRO A 147 4.39 3.69 25.25
C PRO A 147 4.01 5.15 25.55
N ALA A 148 3.19 5.36 26.59
CA ALA A 148 2.75 6.70 27.01
C ALA A 148 3.93 7.61 27.41
N THR A 149 4.97 7.02 27.98
CA THR A 149 6.20 7.73 28.37
C THR A 149 7.42 6.97 27.85
N PRO A 150 8.41 7.68 27.29
CA PRO A 150 9.63 7.02 26.83
C PRO A 150 10.40 6.47 28.02
N SER A 151 10.92 5.26 27.88
CA SER A 151 11.74 4.58 28.92
C SER A 151 13.04 5.33 29.24
N ALA A 152 13.55 6.12 28.29
CA ALA A 152 14.73 6.95 28.43
C ALA A 152 14.74 8.07 27.38
N PRO A 153 15.45 9.19 27.62
CA PRO A 153 15.62 10.24 26.62
C PRO A 153 16.40 9.71 25.40
N ALA A 154 16.08 10.22 24.20
CA ALA A 154 16.82 9.89 22.99
C ALA A 154 18.25 10.44 23.11
N GLN A 155 19.23 9.57 22.92
CA GLN A 155 20.65 9.90 22.87
C GLN A 155 21.10 10.12 21.41
N SER A 156 22.35 10.51 21.21
CA SER A 156 22.99 10.51 19.91
C SER A 156 23.07 9.09 19.35
N LEU A 157 23.00 8.97 18.02
CA LEU A 157 23.25 7.69 17.38
C LEU A 157 24.71 7.27 17.58
N PRO A 158 24.99 5.97 17.58
CA PRO A 158 26.36 5.45 17.59
C PRO A 158 27.21 6.08 16.47
N GLN A 159 28.52 6.14 16.71
CA GLN A 159 29.47 6.69 15.74
C GLN A 159 29.35 5.98 14.38
N GLY A 160 29.40 6.74 13.29
CA GLY A 160 29.24 6.21 11.93
C GLY A 160 27.80 6.00 11.49
N LEU A 161 26.81 6.19 12.39
CA LEU A 161 25.38 6.04 12.03
C LEU A 161 24.69 7.40 11.99
N THR A 162 23.86 7.59 10.95
CA THR A 162 23.08 8.82 10.78
C THR A 162 21.63 8.49 10.41
N TRP A 163 20.69 9.27 10.96
CA TRP A 163 19.29 9.22 10.56
C TRP A 163 19.00 10.38 9.61
N GLN A 164 18.65 10.08 8.37
CA GLN A 164 18.44 11.06 7.33
C GLN A 164 16.99 11.04 6.84
N PRO A 165 16.41 12.20 6.50
CA PRO A 165 15.13 12.23 5.80
C PRO A 165 15.25 11.52 4.45
N ILE A 166 14.15 10.88 4.02
CA ILE A 166 14.15 10.16 2.75
C ILE A 166 14.30 11.14 1.57
N ASN A 167 15.20 10.82 0.65
CA ASN A 167 15.47 11.56 -0.59
C ASN A 167 15.69 10.59 -1.75
N ARG A 168 15.90 11.09 -2.96
CA ARG A 168 16.06 10.24 -4.15
C ARG A 168 17.23 9.26 -4.03
N ARG A 169 18.37 9.73 -3.48
CA ARG A 169 19.59 8.91 -3.38
C ARG A 169 19.42 7.76 -2.39
N ASN A 170 18.94 8.04 -1.17
CA ASN A 170 18.77 6.99 -0.16
C ASN A 170 17.55 6.11 -0.42
N ALA A 171 16.50 6.59 -1.10
CA ALA A 171 15.38 5.76 -1.55
C ALA A 171 15.82 4.70 -2.56
N GLN A 172 16.70 5.03 -3.50
CA GLN A 172 17.28 4.05 -4.43
C GLN A 172 18.09 2.98 -3.70
N ARG A 173 18.79 3.35 -2.63
CA ARG A 173 19.57 2.41 -1.81
C ARG A 173 18.70 1.59 -0.86
N LEU A 174 17.58 2.15 -0.38
CA LEU A 174 16.60 1.43 0.45
C LEU A 174 15.80 0.41 -0.37
N TRP A 175 15.65 0.65 -1.67
CA TRP A 175 14.83 -0.19 -2.54
C TRP A 175 15.23 -1.67 -2.59
N PRO A 176 16.52 -2.05 -2.75
CA PRO A 176 16.92 -3.45 -2.69
C PRO A 176 16.56 -4.13 -1.36
N ILE A 177 16.63 -3.40 -0.23
CA ILE A 177 16.28 -3.90 1.09
C ILE A 177 14.77 -4.15 1.18
N GLU A 178 13.94 -3.22 0.72
CA GLU A 178 12.49 -3.39 0.65
C GLU A 178 12.12 -4.59 -0.22
N GLN A 179 12.77 -4.73 -1.36
CA GLN A 179 12.54 -5.87 -2.27
C GLN A 179 13.01 -7.20 -1.68
N GLY A 180 14.14 -7.22 -0.96
CA GLY A 180 14.66 -8.41 -0.30
C GLY A 180 13.75 -8.89 0.83
N GLY A 181 13.20 -7.97 1.62
CA GLY A 181 12.27 -8.27 2.71
C GLY A 181 10.83 -8.59 2.28
N CYS A 182 10.52 -8.46 0.98
CA CYS A 182 9.17 -8.65 0.45
C CYS A 182 9.05 -9.96 -0.33
N PHE A 183 8.03 -10.77 -0.04
CA PHE A 183 7.75 -11.99 -0.80
C PHE A 183 7.46 -11.68 -2.28
N SER A 184 7.89 -12.57 -3.19
CA SER A 184 7.72 -12.40 -4.64
C SER A 184 6.26 -12.13 -5.05
N HIS A 185 5.32 -12.84 -4.44
CA HIS A 185 3.89 -12.69 -4.68
C HIS A 185 3.38 -11.28 -4.26
N LEU A 186 3.81 -10.79 -3.10
CA LEU A 186 3.47 -9.44 -2.62
C LEU A 186 4.06 -8.36 -3.54
N ARG A 187 5.30 -8.54 -4.01
CA ARG A 187 5.93 -7.63 -4.98
C ARG A 187 5.14 -7.54 -6.28
N GLN A 188 4.69 -8.68 -6.82
CA GLN A 188 3.89 -8.72 -8.05
C GLN A 188 2.55 -8.00 -7.89
N ILE A 189 1.89 -8.15 -6.73
CA ILE A 189 0.60 -7.52 -6.46
C ILE A 189 0.77 -6.02 -6.26
N THR A 190 1.76 -5.58 -5.46
CA THR A 190 1.93 -4.16 -5.15
C THR A 190 2.57 -3.36 -6.27
N ASP A 191 3.29 -4.00 -7.19
CA ASP A 191 3.97 -3.40 -8.36
C ASP A 191 4.66 -2.07 -8.02
N ARG A 192 5.35 -2.02 -6.87
CA ARG A 192 6.03 -0.82 -6.36
C ARG A 192 7.34 -0.59 -7.11
N HIS A 193 7.78 0.65 -7.07
CA HIS A 193 9.07 1.10 -7.57
C HIS A 193 9.75 1.99 -6.51
N TRP A 194 11.07 2.17 -6.57
CA TRP A 194 11.80 3.00 -5.59
C TRP A 194 11.26 4.43 -5.47
N LEU A 195 10.66 4.99 -6.53
CA LEU A 195 10.01 6.31 -6.50
C LEU A 195 8.79 6.35 -5.57
N ASP A 196 8.09 5.22 -5.38
CA ASP A 196 6.92 5.14 -4.51
C ASP A 196 7.32 5.31 -3.04
N LEU A 197 8.55 4.98 -2.67
CA LEU A 197 9.08 5.22 -1.33
C LEU A 197 9.14 6.72 -1.00
N LEU A 198 9.35 7.58 -2.01
CA LEU A 198 9.37 9.03 -1.84
C LEU A 198 7.99 9.63 -1.51
N ASP A 199 6.92 8.97 -1.91
CA ASP A 199 5.55 9.43 -1.65
C ASP A 199 5.09 9.07 -0.23
N ARG A 200 5.84 8.20 0.45
CA ARG A 200 5.59 7.73 1.81
C ARG A 200 6.32 8.54 2.88
N ARG A 201 6.63 9.79 2.59
CA ARG A 201 7.26 10.73 3.52
C ARG A 201 6.26 11.23 4.56
N GLY A 202 6.77 11.58 5.72
CA GLY A 202 5.98 12.17 6.79
C GLY A 202 6.79 12.35 8.07
N PRO A 203 6.16 12.79 9.14
CA PRO A 203 6.78 12.82 10.45
C PRO A 203 7.30 11.44 10.86
N GLY A 204 8.49 11.36 11.41
CA GLY A 204 9.15 10.10 11.80
C GLY A 204 9.75 9.30 10.65
N CYS A 205 9.45 9.64 9.39
CA CYS A 205 10.04 8.93 8.25
C CYS A 205 11.50 9.29 8.05
N GLY A 206 12.30 8.28 7.74
CA GLY A 206 13.72 8.46 7.47
C GLY A 206 14.42 7.14 7.16
N VAL A 207 15.70 7.24 6.96
CA VAL A 207 16.59 6.14 6.62
C VAL A 207 17.79 6.15 7.55
N LEU A 208 18.10 5.01 8.15
CA LEU A 208 19.30 4.79 8.92
C LEU A 208 20.46 4.44 7.99
N MET A 209 21.46 5.29 7.99
CA MET A 209 22.66 5.15 7.17
C MET A 209 23.86 4.78 8.04
N ALA A 210 24.67 3.86 7.55
CA ALA A 210 26.02 3.60 8.04
C ALA A 210 26.99 3.95 6.92
N ASP A 211 27.74 5.03 7.07
CA ASP A 211 28.52 5.63 6.01
C ASP A 211 27.66 5.85 4.76
N ASP A 212 27.97 5.15 3.67
CA ASP A 212 27.19 5.21 2.42
C ASP A 212 26.14 4.08 2.28
N ALA A 213 26.06 3.13 3.22
CA ALA A 213 25.13 2.02 3.18
C ALA A 213 23.81 2.33 3.94
N VAL A 214 22.68 1.88 3.40
CA VAL A 214 21.39 1.90 4.10
C VAL A 214 21.27 0.64 4.94
N LEU A 215 20.97 0.78 6.23
CA LEU A 215 20.70 -0.34 7.14
C LEU A 215 19.21 -0.60 7.27
N ALA A 216 18.42 0.46 7.35
CA ALA A 216 16.98 0.35 7.55
C ALA A 216 16.28 1.65 7.13
N GLY A 217 14.98 1.60 6.95
CA GLY A 217 14.13 2.76 6.71
C GLY A 217 12.84 2.68 7.50
N CYS A 218 12.27 3.83 7.81
CA CYS A 218 10.94 3.95 8.38
C CYS A 218 10.12 4.90 7.51
N LEU A 219 9.01 4.42 7.00
CA LEU A 219 8.18 5.13 6.05
C LEU A 219 6.72 5.09 6.49
N ARG A 220 5.91 6.03 6.03
CA ARG A 220 4.47 5.98 6.23
C ARG A 220 3.90 4.70 5.60
N LEU A 221 2.97 4.05 6.30
CA LEU A 221 2.28 2.87 5.80
C LEU A 221 1.55 3.18 4.49
N ALA A 222 1.79 2.38 3.45
CA ALA A 222 1.23 2.65 2.12
C ALA A 222 -0.28 2.39 2.06
N GLU A 223 -0.75 1.38 2.77
CA GLU A 223 -2.14 0.95 2.78
C GLU A 223 -2.97 1.62 3.89
N GLY A 224 -2.39 2.56 4.67
CA GLY A 224 -3.08 3.25 5.76
C GLY A 224 -3.71 4.56 5.33
N MET A 225 -4.92 4.87 5.81
CA MET A 225 -5.49 6.23 5.75
C MET A 225 -4.82 7.14 6.78
N ASP A 226 -4.49 6.60 7.93
CA ASP A 226 -3.88 7.36 9.00
C ASP A 226 -2.43 7.66 8.65
N ALA A 227 -2.15 8.94 8.43
CA ALA A 227 -0.80 9.43 8.10
C ALA A 227 0.23 9.13 9.20
N HIS A 228 -0.20 8.55 10.32
CA HIS A 228 0.55 8.41 11.55
C HIS A 228 1.01 6.98 11.84
N VAL A 229 0.64 6.01 11.00
CA VAL A 229 1.17 4.65 11.09
C VAL A 229 2.39 4.51 10.19
N LEU A 230 3.49 4.07 10.75
CA LEU A 230 4.75 3.86 10.04
C LEU A 230 4.96 2.37 9.77
N GLU A 231 5.71 2.08 8.71
CA GLU A 231 6.20 0.74 8.37
C GLU A 231 7.72 0.75 8.45
N PHE A 232 8.27 -0.28 9.09
CA PHE A 232 9.71 -0.44 9.22
C PHE A 232 10.23 -1.37 8.12
N ILE A 233 11.26 -0.94 7.41
CA ILE A 233 11.90 -1.65 6.30
C ILE A 233 13.34 -1.94 6.70
N ARG A 234 13.75 -3.19 6.69
CA ARG A 234 15.11 -3.64 6.96
C ARG A 234 15.47 -4.85 6.11
N ASP A 235 16.74 -5.20 6.08
CA ASP A 235 17.20 -6.44 5.49
C ASP A 235 16.60 -7.65 6.25
N VAL A 236 16.45 -8.77 5.55
CA VAL A 236 16.01 -10.05 6.15
C VAL A 236 16.99 -10.47 7.24
N ALA A 237 18.29 -10.34 6.98
CA ALA A 237 19.33 -10.53 7.98
C ALA A 237 19.32 -9.37 9.00
N TRP A 238 19.42 -9.71 10.28
CA TRP A 238 19.55 -8.72 11.34
C TRP A 238 20.98 -8.18 11.38
N ASP A 239 21.12 -6.87 11.22
CA ASP A 239 22.41 -6.19 11.40
C ASP A 239 22.60 -5.83 12.88
N PRO A 240 23.68 -6.27 13.57
CA PRO A 240 23.90 -5.98 15.00
C PRO A 240 23.93 -4.49 15.34
N ARG A 241 24.26 -3.62 14.37
CA ARG A 241 24.24 -2.15 14.57
C ARG A 241 22.83 -1.61 14.84
N LEU A 242 21.81 -2.33 14.41
CA LEU A 242 20.41 -1.99 14.67
C LEU A 242 20.07 -2.06 16.16
N ASP A 243 20.69 -2.96 16.94
CA ASP A 243 20.42 -3.10 18.39
C ASP A 243 20.71 -1.81 19.17
N GLN A 244 21.71 -1.05 18.74
CA GLN A 244 22.09 0.22 19.37
C GLN A 244 21.40 1.43 18.74
N ALA A 245 21.18 1.41 17.42
CA ALA A 245 20.65 2.56 16.70
C ALA A 245 19.13 2.68 16.79
N LEU A 246 18.39 1.56 16.64
CA LEU A 246 16.93 1.60 16.61
C LEU A 246 16.29 2.12 17.91
N PRO A 247 16.75 1.77 19.12
CA PRO A 247 16.24 2.39 20.33
C PRO A 247 16.29 3.91 20.29
N GLN A 248 17.37 4.49 19.76
CA GLN A 248 17.50 5.95 19.65
C GLN A 248 16.56 6.55 18.60
N VAL A 249 16.35 5.86 17.48
CA VAL A 249 15.39 6.27 16.45
C VAL A 249 13.96 6.21 17.00
N LEU A 250 13.59 5.10 17.65
CA LEU A 250 12.26 4.92 18.24
C LEU A 250 11.96 5.99 19.31
N ARG A 251 12.93 6.29 20.18
CA ARG A 251 12.79 7.34 21.21
C ARG A 251 12.62 8.74 20.63
N ARG A 252 13.11 9.01 19.42
CA ARG A 252 12.85 10.28 18.72
C ARG A 252 11.39 10.40 18.27
N PHE A 253 10.72 9.27 17.97
CA PHE A 253 9.32 9.28 17.58
C PHE A 253 8.39 9.80 18.65
N TYR A 254 8.72 9.67 19.94
CA TYR A 254 7.95 10.25 21.06
C TYR A 254 7.86 11.77 21.02
N ARG A 255 8.85 12.43 20.47
CA ARG A 255 8.82 13.89 20.32
C ARG A 255 7.88 14.35 19.21
N GLN A 256 7.43 13.41 18.41
CA GLN A 256 6.54 13.65 17.28
C GLN A 256 5.16 13.09 17.64
N THR A 257 4.32 13.90 18.27
CA THR A 257 2.99 13.54 18.80
C THR A 257 2.03 12.98 17.76
N SER A 258 2.43 12.95 16.48
CA SER A 258 1.60 12.51 15.37
C SER A 258 1.74 11.02 15.02
N ILE A 259 2.64 10.25 15.66
CA ILE A 259 2.84 8.83 15.33
C ILE A 259 1.89 7.99 16.16
N ALA A 260 0.92 7.35 15.50
CA ALA A 260 -0.09 6.50 16.14
C ALA A 260 0.41 5.06 16.34
N GLY A 261 1.37 4.61 15.51
CA GLY A 261 1.88 3.25 15.61
C GLY A 261 2.94 2.90 14.58
N LEU A 262 3.50 1.70 14.75
CA LEU A 262 4.47 1.09 13.85
C LEU A 262 3.96 -0.28 13.40
N SER A 263 3.97 -0.54 12.11
CA SER A 263 3.62 -1.84 11.55
C SER A 263 4.89 -2.63 11.23
N THR A 264 4.97 -3.86 11.72
CA THR A 264 6.04 -4.79 11.42
C THR A 264 5.47 -6.10 10.88
N ALA A 265 6.24 -6.86 10.14
CA ALA A 265 5.82 -8.20 9.78
C ALA A 265 5.69 -9.08 11.04
N LEU A 266 4.70 -9.96 11.09
CA LEU A 266 4.44 -10.81 12.26
C LEU A 266 5.60 -11.78 12.53
N ASP A 267 6.29 -12.20 11.47
CA ASP A 267 7.45 -13.09 11.49
C ASP A 267 8.78 -12.39 11.81
N ASP A 268 8.77 -11.06 12.06
CA ASP A 268 9.95 -10.28 12.44
C ASP A 268 10.23 -10.36 13.95
N ALA A 269 10.70 -11.52 14.42
CA ALA A 269 10.98 -11.74 15.83
C ALA A 269 12.06 -10.80 16.43
N PRO A 270 13.18 -10.49 15.74
CA PRO A 270 14.16 -9.53 16.24
C PRO A 270 13.59 -8.14 16.50
N MET A 271 12.80 -7.62 15.56
CA MET A 271 12.17 -6.31 15.71
C MET A 271 11.10 -6.31 16.79
N ALA A 272 10.30 -7.37 16.88
CA ALA A 272 9.31 -7.54 17.94
C ALA A 272 9.95 -7.57 19.33
N GLY A 273 11.08 -8.26 19.49
CA GLY A 273 11.86 -8.29 20.73
C GLY A 273 12.40 -6.92 21.10
N LEU A 274 12.91 -6.17 20.12
CA LEU A 274 13.42 -4.82 20.34
C LEU A 274 12.30 -3.85 20.75
N LEU A 275 11.18 -3.85 20.06
CA LEU A 275 10.03 -3.01 20.38
C LEU A 275 9.50 -3.29 21.79
N SER A 276 9.39 -4.57 22.18
CA SER A 276 8.96 -4.95 23.53
C SER A 276 9.94 -4.45 24.59
N ARG A 277 11.26 -4.50 24.36
CA ARG A 277 12.28 -3.95 25.28
C ARG A 277 12.20 -2.44 25.42
N GLU A 278 11.85 -1.73 24.34
CA GLU A 278 11.64 -0.29 24.34
C GLU A 278 10.25 0.13 24.88
N GLY A 279 9.45 -0.82 25.38
CA GLY A 279 8.17 -0.56 26.01
C GLY A 279 7.01 -0.34 25.04
N TRP A 280 7.17 -0.66 23.74
CA TRP A 280 6.07 -0.61 22.79
C TRP A 280 5.06 -1.72 23.09
N CYS A 281 3.78 -1.37 23.03
CA CYS A 281 2.69 -2.29 23.30
C CYS A 281 2.21 -2.94 21.99
N ARG A 282 1.99 -4.25 22.00
CA ARG A 282 1.34 -4.95 20.89
C ARG A 282 -0.09 -4.49 20.78
N GLY A 283 -0.44 -4.02 19.60
CA GLY A 283 -1.80 -3.72 19.20
C GLY A 283 -2.44 -4.86 18.42
N GLU A 284 -3.30 -4.53 17.48
CA GLU A 284 -4.04 -5.47 16.66
C GLU A 284 -3.13 -6.18 15.63
N GLU A 285 -3.31 -7.48 15.48
CA GLU A 285 -2.75 -8.21 14.35
C GLU A 285 -3.58 -7.92 13.10
N GLN A 286 -2.92 -7.62 12.00
CA GLN A 286 -3.53 -7.26 10.73
C GLN A 286 -3.12 -8.24 9.65
N LEU A 287 -4.06 -8.61 8.80
CA LEU A 287 -3.83 -9.44 7.63
C LEU A 287 -3.92 -8.57 6.37
N LEU A 288 -2.86 -8.52 5.60
CA LEU A 288 -2.90 -7.93 4.26
C LEU A 288 -3.49 -8.94 3.29
N MET A 289 -4.63 -8.58 2.71
CA MET A 289 -5.32 -9.35 1.69
C MET A 289 -5.07 -8.71 0.33
N GLY A 290 -4.92 -9.52 -0.72
CA GLY A 290 -4.71 -9.02 -2.06
C GLY A 290 -5.51 -9.78 -3.12
N ARG A 291 -5.89 -9.05 -4.17
CA ARG A 291 -6.56 -9.58 -5.35
C ARG A 291 -5.86 -9.09 -6.60
N SER A 292 -5.41 -10.02 -7.45
CA SER A 292 -4.91 -9.71 -8.78
C SER A 292 -6.05 -9.75 -9.79
N MET A 293 -6.12 -8.73 -10.63
CA MET A 293 -7.06 -8.68 -11.75
C MET A 293 -6.33 -9.21 -12.97
N TRP A 294 -6.41 -10.52 -13.22
CA TRP A 294 -5.86 -11.11 -14.44
C TRP A 294 -6.57 -10.51 -15.66
N ARG A 295 -5.93 -9.55 -16.29
CA ARG A 295 -6.30 -9.14 -17.64
C ARG A 295 -5.38 -9.88 -18.59
N ARG A 296 -5.95 -10.59 -19.58
CA ARG A 296 -5.17 -10.99 -20.74
C ARG A 296 -4.53 -9.72 -21.28
N GLN A 297 -3.21 -9.63 -21.23
CA GLN A 297 -2.49 -8.56 -21.91
C GLN A 297 -2.83 -8.71 -23.39
N THR A 298 -3.73 -7.88 -23.89
CA THR A 298 -3.83 -7.66 -25.31
C THR A 298 -2.47 -7.12 -25.72
N ALA A 299 -1.78 -7.86 -26.58
CA ALA A 299 -0.48 -7.45 -27.10
C ALA A 299 -0.53 -5.96 -27.46
N PRO A 300 0.46 -5.15 -27.03
CA PRO A 300 0.43 -3.72 -27.30
C PRO A 300 0.27 -3.51 -28.81
N ARG A 301 -0.71 -2.72 -29.19
CA ARG A 301 -1.00 -2.35 -30.61
C ARG A 301 0.18 -1.70 -31.33
N ASN A 302 1.29 -1.44 -30.64
CA ASN A 302 2.49 -0.76 -31.12
C ASN A 302 3.59 -1.69 -31.69
N LEU A 303 3.29 -2.95 -31.98
CA LEU A 303 4.24 -3.84 -32.66
C LEU A 303 4.59 -3.37 -34.09
N GLN A 304 3.83 -2.45 -34.67
CA GLN A 304 4.19 -1.90 -35.97
C GLN A 304 5.38 -0.91 -35.93
N PHE A 305 5.52 -0.14 -34.83
CA PHE A 305 6.66 0.77 -34.66
C PHE A 305 7.95 0.02 -34.32
N SER A 306 7.91 -1.05 -33.52
CA SER A 306 9.09 -1.82 -33.18
C SER A 306 9.65 -2.60 -34.38
N ARG A 307 8.80 -3.09 -35.30
CA ARG A 307 9.26 -3.75 -36.53
C ARG A 307 10.02 -2.81 -37.45
N SER A 308 9.63 -1.53 -37.50
CA SER A 308 10.37 -0.53 -38.29
C SER A 308 11.73 -0.22 -37.67
N PHE A 309 11.83 -0.18 -36.33
CA PHE A 309 13.08 0.06 -35.63
C PHE A 309 14.05 -1.14 -35.71
N ASP A 310 13.53 -2.37 -35.59
CA ASP A 310 14.35 -3.58 -35.77
C ASP A 310 14.85 -3.77 -37.19
N GLN A 311 14.08 -3.35 -38.20
CA GLN A 311 14.55 -3.35 -39.59
C GLN A 311 15.66 -2.32 -39.84
N VAL A 312 15.62 -1.17 -39.19
CA VAL A 312 16.68 -0.15 -39.32
C VAL A 312 17.92 -0.56 -38.55
N LEU A 313 17.78 -1.10 -37.34
CA LEU A 313 18.90 -1.58 -36.53
C LEU A 313 19.51 -2.88 -37.07
N GLY A 314 18.72 -3.75 -37.70
CA GLY A 314 19.21 -4.96 -38.37
C GLY A 314 20.14 -4.70 -39.54
N ARG A 315 20.01 -3.55 -40.20
CA ARG A 315 20.92 -3.11 -41.28
C ARG A 315 22.28 -2.55 -40.78
N LEU A 316 22.36 -2.23 -39.49
CA LEU A 316 23.56 -1.67 -38.85
C LEU A 316 24.38 -2.70 -38.05
N ARG A 317 23.91 -3.95 -37.95
CA ARG A 317 24.70 -5.02 -37.32
C ARG A 317 25.60 -5.67 -38.37
N PRO A 318 26.91 -5.69 -38.16
CA PRO A 318 27.79 -6.50 -39.00
C PRO A 318 27.41 -7.97 -38.85
N GLN A 319 27.20 -8.68 -39.97
CA GLN A 319 26.94 -10.12 -40.00
C GLN A 319 28.13 -10.88 -39.39
N GLY A 320 28.09 -11.12 -38.09
CA GLY A 320 28.99 -12.06 -37.45
C GLY A 320 28.55 -13.48 -37.83
N GLN A 321 29.41 -14.25 -38.45
CA GLN A 321 29.17 -15.67 -38.71
C GLN A 321 28.88 -16.39 -37.41
N PRO A 322 27.88 -17.29 -37.37
CA PRO A 322 27.60 -18.09 -36.17
C PRO A 322 28.79 -19.00 -35.88
N MET A 323 29.32 -18.91 -34.68
CA MET A 323 30.35 -19.84 -34.21
C MET A 323 29.73 -21.27 -34.08
N PRO A 324 30.44 -22.29 -34.61
CA PRO A 324 29.95 -23.67 -34.45
C PRO A 324 30.00 -24.09 -32.98
N SER A 325 28.92 -24.68 -32.50
CA SER A 325 28.84 -25.26 -31.15
C SER A 325 29.83 -26.42 -31.02
N PRO A 326 30.58 -26.53 -29.92
CA PRO A 326 31.44 -27.68 -29.70
C PRO A 326 30.59 -28.94 -29.53
N THR A 327 30.78 -29.90 -30.42
CA THR A 327 30.26 -31.27 -30.30
C THR A 327 30.91 -31.95 -29.11
N LEU A 328 30.16 -32.20 -28.04
CA LEU A 328 30.54 -33.09 -26.96
C LEU A 328 30.62 -34.52 -27.53
N GLY A 329 31.85 -34.98 -27.78
CA GLY A 329 32.12 -36.37 -28.11
C GLY A 329 31.71 -37.29 -26.97
N ARG A 330 30.84 -38.23 -27.28
CA ARG A 330 30.61 -39.42 -26.42
C ARG A 330 31.89 -40.22 -26.29
N ARG A 331 32.29 -40.50 -25.07
CA ARG A 331 33.02 -41.71 -24.64
C ARG A 331 32.24 -42.40 -23.54
#